data_396468cd3d994d4f35714ac387e9385e
#
_entry.id   396468cd3d994d4f35714ac387e9385e
#
_cell.length_a   1.000
_cell.length_b   1.000
_cell.length_c   1.000
_cell.angle_alpha   90.00
_cell.angle_beta   90.00
_cell.angle_gamma   90.00
#
_symmetry.space_group_name_H-M   'P 1'
#
loop_
_entity.id
_entity.type
_entity.pdbx_description
1 polymer ?
#
loop_
_entity_poly.entity_id
_entity_poly.type
_entity_poly.pdbx_seq_one_letter_code
_entity_poly.pdbx_strand_id
1 'polypeptide(L)'
;MKKKSVISLIKYYTEKNDVGFRSEAYEIAKDFDASGDYQLAEYIMSLLSNANTFVPQVSENVSPFFEKIEANTDMLLLPDEITGDLIGIVNAIEHHIGINKFLFQGAPGTGKTEAVKQLARILNREIFMVDFSSVIDSKLGQTQKNLSMLFKEINQFAQPDKVIVLFDEIDALALDRTNQNDLREMGRATSTMLKEFDRMNEDVVLIATTNLYQYFDRALIRRFDSVIDFNRYSQEYLLSIAEQMLDRYLDKLKLANRDIRLFRKIMKLMSKLPYPGELKNLIRTSVAFSNPKDGMD
;
A
#
# COMPACT_ATOMS: atom_id res chain seq x y z
N MET A 1 34.95 13.66 -3.32
CA MET A 1 34.44 14.18 -4.61
C MET A 1 35.10 15.52 -4.93
N LYS A 2 35.71 15.65 -6.10
CA LYS A 2 36.42 16.87 -6.51
C LYS A 2 35.45 17.91 -7.06
N LYS A 3 35.54 19.18 -6.64
CA LYS A 3 34.68 20.26 -7.16
C LYS A 3 34.70 20.34 -8.71
N LYS A 4 35.82 19.97 -9.33
CA LYS A 4 36.02 19.94 -10.78
C LYS A 4 35.06 18.96 -11.47
N SER A 5 34.85 17.76 -10.90
CA SER A 5 33.99 16.73 -11.48
C SER A 5 32.51 17.15 -11.49
N VAL A 6 32.06 17.86 -10.45
CA VAL A 6 30.70 18.41 -10.43
C VAL A 6 30.49 19.46 -11.52
N ILE A 7 31.48 20.36 -11.72
CA ILE A 7 31.42 21.39 -12.77
C ILE A 7 31.42 20.73 -14.16
N SER A 8 32.23 19.70 -14.36
CA SER A 8 32.28 18.94 -15.62
C SER A 8 30.94 18.28 -15.94
N LEU A 9 30.29 17.62 -14.94
CA LEU A 9 28.95 17.05 -15.12
C LEU A 9 27.93 18.09 -15.56
N ILE A 10 27.86 19.23 -14.86
CA ILE A 10 26.93 20.32 -15.20
C ILE A 10 27.20 20.85 -16.62
N LYS A 11 28.46 21.04 -16.99
CA LYS A 11 28.86 21.45 -18.33
C LYS A 11 28.40 20.46 -19.40
N TYR A 12 28.69 19.16 -19.24
CA TYR A 12 28.30 18.15 -20.22
C TYR A 12 26.77 18.03 -20.34
N TYR A 13 26.05 18.18 -19.23
CA TYR A 13 24.60 18.20 -19.24
C TYR A 13 24.04 19.40 -20.03
N THR A 14 24.56 20.62 -19.80
CA THR A 14 24.13 21.85 -20.50
C THR A 14 24.48 21.82 -21.99
N GLU A 15 25.62 21.19 -22.34
CA GLU A 15 26.06 21.00 -23.73
C GLU A 15 25.38 19.81 -24.43
N LYS A 16 24.47 19.08 -23.74
CA LYS A 16 23.81 17.86 -24.21
C LYS A 16 24.82 16.80 -24.69
N ASN A 17 26.01 16.79 -24.11
CA ASN A 17 27.06 15.83 -24.40
C ASN A 17 26.90 14.60 -23.50
N ASP A 18 26.05 13.63 -23.93
CA ASP A 18 25.75 12.42 -23.16
C ASP A 18 26.99 11.54 -22.95
N VAL A 19 27.89 11.46 -23.94
CA VAL A 19 29.13 10.67 -23.84
C VAL A 19 30.05 11.24 -22.76
N GLY A 20 30.27 12.55 -22.78
CA GLY A 20 31.10 13.23 -21.78
C GLY A 20 30.49 13.13 -20.37
N PHE A 21 29.16 13.28 -20.27
CA PHE A 21 28.43 13.14 -19.02
C PHE A 21 28.62 11.75 -18.42
N ARG A 22 28.39 10.68 -19.20
CA ARG A 22 28.56 9.28 -18.77
C ARG A 22 30.00 8.98 -18.35
N SER A 23 30.97 9.45 -19.12
CA SER A 23 32.40 9.25 -18.79
C SER A 23 32.80 9.90 -17.46
N GLU A 24 32.38 11.13 -17.22
CA GLU A 24 32.67 11.84 -15.95
C GLU A 24 31.94 11.18 -14.76
N ALA A 25 30.68 10.76 -14.96
CA ALA A 25 29.92 10.04 -13.93
C ALA A 25 30.55 8.68 -13.58
N TYR A 26 31.13 7.98 -14.57
CA TYR A 26 31.89 6.76 -14.36
C TYR A 26 33.15 6.97 -13.52
N GLU A 27 33.91 8.03 -13.79
CA GLU A 27 35.11 8.37 -13.00
C GLU A 27 34.73 8.77 -11.56
N ILE A 28 33.59 9.42 -11.36
CA ILE A 28 33.07 9.71 -10.01
C ILE A 28 32.72 8.42 -9.27
N ALA A 29 32.08 7.45 -9.94
CA ALA A 29 31.77 6.15 -9.33
C ALA A 29 33.05 5.44 -8.89
N LYS A 30 34.12 5.45 -9.71
CA LYS A 30 35.43 4.90 -9.34
C LYS A 30 36.08 5.60 -8.15
N ASP A 31 35.97 6.94 -8.09
CA ASP A 31 36.49 7.72 -6.95
C ASP A 31 35.78 7.32 -5.64
N PHE A 32 34.45 7.03 -5.67
CA PHE A 32 33.70 6.52 -4.52
C PHE A 32 34.09 5.08 -4.15
N ASP A 33 34.24 4.20 -5.12
CA ASP A 33 34.72 2.82 -4.92
C ASP A 33 36.10 2.83 -4.24
N ALA A 34 37.03 3.64 -4.74
CA ALA A 34 38.38 3.77 -4.19
C ALA A 34 38.39 4.39 -2.77
N SER A 35 37.38 5.18 -2.40
CA SER A 35 37.24 5.74 -1.07
C SER A 35 36.49 4.86 -0.07
N GLY A 36 36.03 3.66 -0.51
CA GLY A 36 35.30 2.68 0.33
C GLY A 36 33.80 2.87 0.37
N ASP A 37 33.27 3.80 -0.41
CA ASP A 37 31.83 4.06 -0.54
C ASP A 37 31.24 3.23 -1.69
N TYR A 38 31.29 1.91 -1.53
CA TYR A 38 30.89 0.94 -2.55
C TYR A 38 29.43 1.07 -2.97
N GLN A 39 28.55 1.39 -2.03
CA GLN A 39 27.11 1.51 -2.31
C GLN A 39 26.81 2.67 -3.25
N LEU A 40 27.44 3.83 -3.04
CA LEU A 40 27.26 4.99 -3.88
C LEU A 40 27.88 4.77 -5.27
N ALA A 41 29.03 4.10 -5.34
CA ALA A 41 29.67 3.70 -6.60
C ALA A 41 28.75 2.80 -7.44
N GLU A 42 28.17 1.76 -6.82
CA GLU A 42 27.26 0.82 -7.46
C GLU A 42 25.96 1.51 -7.93
N TYR A 43 25.43 2.41 -7.12
CA TYR A 43 24.26 3.20 -7.50
C TYR A 43 24.51 4.06 -8.74
N ILE A 44 25.60 4.82 -8.80
CA ILE A 44 25.96 5.61 -9.98
C ILE A 44 26.11 4.73 -11.22
N MET A 45 26.74 3.56 -11.07
CA MET A 45 26.91 2.60 -12.16
C MET A 45 25.57 2.06 -12.66
N SER A 46 24.63 1.79 -11.76
CA SER A 46 23.28 1.32 -12.12
C SER A 46 22.50 2.37 -12.91
N LEU A 47 22.58 3.65 -12.51
CA LEU A 47 21.97 4.76 -13.25
C LEU A 47 22.54 4.90 -14.67
N LEU A 48 23.85 4.67 -14.85
CA LEU A 48 24.51 4.75 -16.16
C LEU A 48 24.17 3.59 -17.09
N SER A 49 23.89 2.41 -16.54
CA SER A 49 23.62 1.19 -17.31
C SER A 49 22.16 1.04 -17.77
N ASN A 50 21.24 1.92 -17.38
CA ASN A 50 19.80 1.73 -17.54
C ASN A 50 19.28 0.36 -17.04
N ALA A 51 20.08 -0.34 -16.26
CA ALA A 51 19.65 -1.56 -15.61
C ALA A 51 18.71 -1.18 -14.47
N ASN A 52 17.54 -1.80 -14.42
CA ASN A 52 16.63 -1.77 -13.27
C ASN A 52 17.29 -2.53 -12.10
N THR A 53 18.37 -2.00 -11.55
CA THR A 53 19.09 -2.57 -10.43
C THR A 53 18.92 -1.67 -9.23
N PHE A 54 18.49 -2.31 -8.17
CA PHE A 54 18.54 -1.95 -6.75
C PHE A 54 19.10 -0.54 -6.46
N VAL A 55 18.24 0.37 -6.09
CA VAL A 55 18.65 1.64 -5.47
C VAL A 55 19.20 1.29 -4.10
N PRO A 56 20.50 1.54 -3.80
CA PRO A 56 20.98 1.39 -2.44
C PRO A 56 20.15 2.35 -1.56
N GLN A 57 19.35 1.80 -0.69
CA GLN A 57 18.76 2.61 0.36
C GLN A 57 19.92 3.11 1.22
N VAL A 58 20.11 4.42 1.24
CA VAL A 58 21.05 5.07 2.13
C VAL A 58 20.68 4.66 3.54
N SER A 59 21.58 3.83 4.13
CA SER A 59 21.49 3.23 5.47
C SER A 59 20.24 2.39 5.75
N GLU A 60 20.45 1.13 6.13
CA GLU A 60 19.53 0.32 6.92
C GLU A 60 19.30 0.90 8.33
N ASN A 61 18.95 2.16 8.43
CA ASN A 61 18.11 2.59 9.52
C ASN A 61 16.70 2.21 9.10
N VAL A 62 16.34 0.96 9.39
CA VAL A 62 14.96 0.51 9.33
C VAL A 62 14.17 1.54 10.11
N SER A 63 13.44 2.39 9.40
CA SER A 63 12.58 3.36 10.06
C SER A 63 11.65 2.60 11.00
N PRO A 64 11.56 2.96 12.28
CA PRO A 64 10.65 2.27 13.19
C PRO A 64 9.18 2.45 12.80
N PHE A 65 8.89 3.33 11.84
CA PHE A 65 7.54 3.68 11.44
C PHE A 65 7.02 2.87 10.26
N PHE A 66 7.88 2.20 9.49
CA PHE A 66 7.47 1.52 8.27
C PHE A 66 7.82 0.04 8.25
N GLU A 67 6.88 -0.74 7.76
CA GLU A 67 7.08 -2.11 7.31
C GLU A 67 6.93 -2.15 5.78
N LYS A 68 7.95 -2.64 5.07
CA LYS A 68 7.84 -2.85 3.62
C LYS A 68 7.04 -4.11 3.35
N ILE A 69 5.95 -3.98 2.60
CA ILE A 69 5.08 -5.10 2.25
C ILE A 69 5.31 -5.49 0.79
N GLU A 70 5.38 -6.79 0.54
CA GLU A 70 5.39 -7.31 -0.83
C GLU A 70 4.00 -7.15 -1.47
N ALA A 71 3.98 -6.69 -2.72
CA ALA A 71 2.77 -6.57 -3.54
C ALA A 71 2.26 -7.92 -4.08
N ASN A 72 2.60 -9.03 -3.39
CA ASN A 72 2.12 -10.37 -3.74
C ASN A 72 0.66 -10.51 -3.32
N THR A 73 -0.22 -10.63 -4.29
CA THR A 73 -1.64 -10.86 -4.06
C THR A 73 -2.17 -11.88 -5.05
N ASP A 74 -3.09 -12.73 -4.59
CA ASP A 74 -3.94 -13.52 -5.47
C ASP A 74 -4.82 -12.55 -6.29
N MET A 75 -5.34 -13.02 -7.42
CA MET A 75 -6.29 -12.20 -8.20
C MET A 75 -7.48 -11.81 -7.31
N LEU A 76 -7.62 -10.51 -7.07
CA LEU A 76 -8.70 -9.97 -6.27
C LEU A 76 -9.95 -9.83 -7.12
N LEU A 77 -11.05 -10.42 -6.67
CA LEU A 77 -12.35 -10.34 -7.32
C LEU A 77 -13.13 -9.21 -6.66
N LEU A 78 -13.27 -8.09 -7.38
CA LEU A 78 -14.00 -6.90 -6.92
C LEU A 78 -15.17 -6.61 -7.85
N PRO A 79 -16.29 -6.07 -7.32
CA PRO A 79 -17.37 -5.56 -8.14
C PRO A 79 -16.90 -4.53 -9.15
N ASP A 80 -17.57 -4.45 -10.29
CA ASP A 80 -17.22 -3.53 -11.39
C ASP A 80 -17.17 -2.07 -10.93
N GLU A 81 -18.06 -1.68 -10.02
CA GLU A 81 -18.09 -0.34 -9.44
C GLU A 81 -16.83 0.00 -8.65
N ILE A 82 -16.34 -0.95 -7.85
CA ILE A 82 -15.09 -0.76 -7.07
C ILE A 82 -13.89 -0.81 -8.03
N THR A 83 -13.92 -1.72 -8.99
CA THR A 83 -12.88 -1.83 -10.03
C THR A 83 -12.78 -0.53 -10.83
N GLY A 84 -13.92 0.07 -11.21
CA GLY A 84 -13.96 1.36 -11.89
C GLY A 84 -13.31 2.49 -11.08
N ASP A 85 -13.56 2.54 -9.77
CA ASP A 85 -12.92 3.52 -8.88
C ASP A 85 -11.40 3.30 -8.80
N LEU A 86 -10.93 2.03 -8.72
CA LEU A 86 -9.51 1.72 -8.70
C LEU A 86 -8.82 2.09 -10.03
N ILE A 87 -9.48 1.88 -11.16
CA ILE A 87 -9.00 2.36 -12.47
C ILE A 87 -8.91 3.89 -12.46
N GLY A 88 -9.89 4.58 -11.88
CA GLY A 88 -9.85 6.02 -11.68
C GLY A 88 -8.63 6.48 -10.89
N ILE A 89 -8.25 5.75 -9.84
CA ILE A 89 -7.02 6.02 -9.06
C ILE A 89 -5.78 5.86 -9.94
N VAL A 90 -5.68 4.75 -10.71
CA VAL A 90 -4.55 4.52 -11.62
C VAL A 90 -4.42 5.66 -12.60
N ASN A 91 -5.52 6.05 -13.27
CA ASN A 91 -5.54 7.15 -14.23
C ASN A 91 -5.11 8.48 -13.58
N ALA A 92 -5.58 8.76 -12.36
CA ALA A 92 -5.24 9.99 -11.64
C ALA A 92 -3.74 10.10 -11.36
N ILE A 93 -3.11 8.98 -10.96
CA ILE A 93 -1.70 8.91 -10.63
C ILE A 93 -0.84 8.97 -11.92
N GLU A 94 -1.18 8.20 -12.96
CA GLU A 94 -0.42 8.17 -14.21
C GLU A 94 -0.46 9.50 -14.98
N HIS A 95 -1.57 10.24 -14.88
CA HIS A 95 -1.72 11.54 -15.52
C HIS A 95 -1.34 12.74 -14.65
N HIS A 96 -0.80 12.51 -13.44
CA HIS A 96 -0.35 13.56 -12.50
C HIS A 96 -1.40 14.67 -12.30
N ILE A 97 -2.68 14.31 -12.05
CA ILE A 97 -3.76 15.29 -11.87
C ILE A 97 -3.74 15.96 -10.47
N GLY A 98 -2.73 15.70 -9.65
CA GLY A 98 -2.61 16.27 -8.30
C GLY A 98 -3.52 15.58 -7.26
N ILE A 99 -3.97 14.35 -7.53
CA ILE A 99 -4.77 13.51 -6.63
C ILE A 99 -3.88 12.36 -6.15
N ASN A 100 -3.56 12.33 -4.87
CA ASN A 100 -2.61 11.35 -4.31
C ASN A 100 -3.00 10.78 -2.94
N LYS A 101 -4.12 11.22 -2.35
CA LYS A 101 -4.60 10.77 -1.03
C LYS A 101 -5.97 10.11 -1.14
N PHE A 102 -6.02 8.81 -0.84
CA PHE A 102 -7.22 7.99 -0.99
C PHE A 102 -7.60 7.33 0.33
N LEU A 103 -8.90 7.32 0.65
CA LEU A 103 -9.46 6.63 1.81
C LEU A 103 -10.33 5.45 1.35
N PHE A 104 -9.94 4.22 1.70
CA PHE A 104 -10.72 3.01 1.45
C PHE A 104 -11.54 2.68 2.69
N GLN A 105 -12.85 2.82 2.60
CA GLN A 105 -13.77 2.50 3.68
C GLN A 105 -14.51 1.19 3.41
N GLY A 106 -14.87 0.48 4.46
CA GLY A 106 -15.73 -0.70 4.36
C GLY A 106 -15.52 -1.69 5.49
N ALA A 107 -16.42 -2.65 5.61
CA ALA A 107 -16.36 -3.68 6.63
C ALA A 107 -15.06 -4.50 6.54
N PRO A 108 -14.64 -5.19 7.62
CA PRO A 108 -13.53 -6.13 7.58
C PRO A 108 -13.75 -7.19 6.49
N GLY A 109 -12.67 -7.61 5.84
CA GLY A 109 -12.73 -8.67 4.83
C GLY A 109 -13.29 -8.27 3.46
N THR A 110 -13.55 -6.97 3.20
CA THR A 110 -14.01 -6.48 1.89
C THR A 110 -12.90 -6.35 0.85
N GLY A 111 -11.62 -6.57 1.21
CA GLY A 111 -10.50 -6.58 0.27
C GLY A 111 -9.73 -5.26 0.14
N LYS A 112 -9.90 -4.29 1.07
CA LYS A 112 -9.21 -2.98 1.03
C LYS A 112 -7.70 -3.10 0.91
N THR A 113 -7.05 -3.79 1.84
CA THR A 113 -5.58 -3.96 1.86
C THR A 113 -5.08 -4.73 0.63
N GLU A 114 -5.83 -5.74 0.17
CA GLU A 114 -5.48 -6.49 -1.04
C GLU A 114 -5.61 -5.62 -2.30
N ALA A 115 -6.57 -4.68 -2.34
CA ALA A 115 -6.70 -3.71 -3.42
C ALA A 115 -5.49 -2.75 -3.48
N VAL A 116 -4.93 -2.34 -2.32
CA VAL A 116 -3.68 -1.55 -2.28
C VAL A 116 -2.52 -2.33 -2.89
N LYS A 117 -2.36 -3.61 -2.55
CA LYS A 117 -1.32 -4.46 -3.15
C LYS A 117 -1.48 -4.59 -4.67
N GLN A 118 -2.72 -4.70 -5.14
CA GLN A 118 -2.98 -4.77 -6.58
C GLN A 118 -2.66 -3.45 -7.28
N LEU A 119 -3.05 -2.30 -6.70
CA LEU A 119 -2.69 -0.98 -7.21
C LEU A 119 -1.17 -0.79 -7.27
N ALA A 120 -0.45 -1.18 -6.23
CA ALA A 120 1.00 -1.10 -6.18
C ALA A 120 1.66 -1.89 -7.32
N ARG A 121 1.15 -3.08 -7.60
CA ARG A 121 1.63 -3.92 -8.72
C ARG A 121 1.35 -3.27 -10.07
N ILE A 122 0.13 -2.72 -10.28
CA ILE A 122 -0.24 -2.06 -11.53
C ILE A 122 0.63 -0.83 -11.77
N LEU A 123 0.80 0.00 -10.73
CA LEU A 123 1.57 1.24 -10.78
C LEU A 123 3.09 1.02 -10.69
N ASN A 124 3.54 -0.23 -10.49
CA ASN A 124 4.94 -0.57 -10.25
C ASN A 124 5.56 0.27 -9.12
N ARG A 125 4.85 0.33 -7.98
CA ARG A 125 5.26 1.07 -6.77
C ARG A 125 5.48 0.12 -5.60
N GLU A 126 6.40 0.47 -4.71
CA GLU A 126 6.63 -0.23 -3.44
C GLU A 126 5.64 0.22 -2.37
N ILE A 127 5.25 -0.69 -1.47
CA ILE A 127 4.31 -0.38 -0.37
C ILE A 127 5.10 -0.27 0.94
N PHE A 128 4.97 0.88 1.59
CA PHE A 128 5.42 1.10 2.95
C PHE A 128 4.20 1.25 3.86
N MET A 129 3.91 0.21 4.64
CA MET A 129 2.84 0.24 5.62
C MET A 129 3.31 0.92 6.89
N VAL A 130 2.49 1.82 7.43
CA VAL A 130 2.79 2.49 8.68
C VAL A 130 2.43 1.60 9.85
N ASP A 131 3.40 1.36 10.73
CA ASP A 131 3.19 0.72 12.02
C ASP A 131 2.70 1.76 13.04
N PHE A 132 1.41 1.83 13.25
CA PHE A 132 0.82 2.73 14.23
C PHE A 132 1.20 2.42 15.68
N SER A 133 1.65 1.21 15.99
CA SER A 133 2.16 0.88 17.32
C SER A 133 3.43 1.65 17.66
N SER A 134 4.25 1.96 16.67
CA SER A 134 5.44 2.79 16.78
C SER A 134 5.13 4.30 16.78
N VAL A 135 3.98 4.69 16.26
CA VAL A 135 3.55 6.09 16.19
C VAL A 135 2.83 6.52 17.46
N ILE A 136 1.93 5.68 17.96
CA ILE A 136 1.11 5.97 19.15
C ILE A 136 1.94 5.69 20.41
N ASP A 137 2.01 6.68 21.30
CA ASP A 137 2.72 6.56 22.58
C ASP A 137 1.80 7.07 23.70
N SER A 138 1.83 6.43 24.84
CA SER A 138 1.11 6.84 26.04
C SER A 138 1.64 8.11 26.71
N LYS A 139 2.86 8.54 26.34
CA LYS A 139 3.47 9.77 26.89
C LYS A 139 2.92 11.01 26.18
N LEU A 140 2.50 11.98 26.98
CA LEU A 140 1.91 13.23 26.51
C LEU A 140 2.78 13.95 25.46
N GLY A 141 2.22 14.19 24.26
CA GLY A 141 2.88 14.86 23.16
C GLY A 141 3.88 14.02 22.35
N GLN A 142 4.12 12.77 22.72
CA GLN A 142 5.04 11.90 21.98
C GLN A 142 4.41 11.45 20.65
N THR A 143 3.14 11.09 20.64
CA THR A 143 2.38 10.76 19.41
C THR A 143 2.47 11.87 18.37
N GLN A 144 2.37 13.15 18.78
CA GLN A 144 2.53 14.27 17.84
C GLN A 144 3.94 14.34 17.23
N LYS A 145 4.97 14.14 18.04
CA LYS A 145 6.36 14.14 17.57
C LYS A 145 6.58 12.99 16.59
N ASN A 146 6.10 11.80 16.94
CA ASN A 146 6.22 10.61 16.10
C ASN A 146 5.50 10.83 14.76
N LEU A 147 4.28 11.40 14.75
CA LEU A 147 3.56 11.76 13.52
C LEU A 147 4.36 12.75 12.68
N SER A 148 4.91 13.82 13.27
CA SER A 148 5.72 14.78 12.50
C SER A 148 7.02 14.15 11.97
N MET A 149 7.62 13.21 12.69
CA MET A 149 8.80 12.47 12.21
C MET A 149 8.42 11.53 11.06
N LEU A 150 7.32 10.78 11.19
CA LEU A 150 6.77 9.92 10.15
C LEU A 150 6.56 10.69 8.84
N PHE A 151 5.86 11.83 8.87
CA PHE A 151 5.61 12.63 7.68
C PHE A 151 6.87 13.28 7.11
N LYS A 152 7.83 13.63 7.96
CA LYS A 152 9.15 14.06 7.51
C LYS A 152 9.84 12.97 6.69
N GLU A 153 9.79 11.72 7.15
CA GLU A 153 10.34 10.58 6.41
C GLU A 153 9.57 10.33 5.11
N ILE A 154 8.23 10.41 5.13
CA ILE A 154 7.39 10.31 3.91
C ILE A 154 7.83 11.33 2.86
N ASN A 155 8.09 12.57 3.27
CA ASN A 155 8.51 13.63 2.37
C ASN A 155 9.98 13.53 1.92
N GLN A 156 10.76 12.63 2.53
CA GLN A 156 12.18 12.41 2.23
C GLN A 156 12.45 11.12 1.43
N PHE A 157 11.43 10.40 0.97
CA PHE A 157 11.65 9.25 0.08
C PHE A 157 12.46 9.66 -1.16
N ALA A 158 13.49 8.88 -1.45
CA ALA A 158 14.39 9.17 -2.58
C ALA A 158 13.70 9.10 -3.95
N GLN A 159 12.68 8.25 -4.07
CA GLN A 159 11.85 8.07 -5.27
C GLN A 159 10.37 8.12 -4.87
N PRO A 160 9.82 9.32 -4.60
CA PRO A 160 8.45 9.46 -4.12
C PRO A 160 7.41 8.96 -5.12
N ASP A 161 7.71 9.03 -6.42
CA ASP A 161 6.90 8.52 -7.53
C ASP A 161 6.86 6.98 -7.61
N LYS A 162 7.69 6.28 -6.82
CA LYS A 162 7.73 4.80 -6.75
C LYS A 162 7.18 4.25 -5.43
N VAL A 163 6.54 5.09 -4.62
CA VAL A 163 6.08 4.71 -3.28
C VAL A 163 4.58 4.83 -3.16
N ILE A 164 3.97 3.86 -2.47
CA ILE A 164 2.65 3.95 -1.84
C ILE A 164 2.86 3.85 -0.34
N VAL A 165 2.41 4.85 0.40
CA VAL A 165 2.32 4.80 1.86
C VAL A 165 0.94 4.28 2.24
N LEU A 166 0.90 3.18 2.97
CA LEU A 166 -0.33 2.55 3.43
C LEU A 166 -0.55 2.83 4.92
N PHE A 167 -1.64 3.52 5.23
CA PHE A 167 -2.17 3.67 6.58
C PHE A 167 -3.25 2.63 6.80
N ASP A 168 -2.84 1.37 7.09
CA ASP A 168 -3.82 0.29 7.28
C ASP A 168 -4.49 0.42 8.64
N GLU A 169 -5.82 0.29 8.65
CA GLU A 169 -6.65 0.45 9.87
C GLU A 169 -6.33 1.75 10.65
N ILE A 170 -6.34 2.89 9.95
CA ILE A 170 -6.10 4.22 10.56
C ILE A 170 -7.02 4.51 11.76
N ASP A 171 -8.05 3.66 11.95
CA ASP A 171 -8.93 3.63 13.12
C ASP A 171 -8.16 3.52 14.44
N ALA A 172 -6.96 2.93 14.43
CA ALA A 172 -6.07 2.83 15.58
C ALA A 172 -5.81 4.21 16.21
N LEU A 173 -5.78 5.27 15.40
CA LEU A 173 -5.69 6.66 15.88
C LEU A 173 -7.03 7.20 16.42
N ALA A 174 -8.16 6.53 16.16
CA ALA A 174 -9.49 6.99 16.54
C ALA A 174 -10.08 6.28 17.77
N LEU A 175 -9.57 5.09 18.14
CA LEU A 175 -10.18 4.20 19.12
C LEU A 175 -9.84 4.48 20.59
N ASP A 176 -8.81 5.26 20.92
CA ASP A 176 -8.41 5.54 22.30
C ASP A 176 -9.27 6.64 22.97
N ARG A 177 -10.61 6.56 22.85
CA ARG A 177 -11.55 7.59 23.32
C ARG A 177 -12.09 7.39 24.73
N THR A 178 -11.53 6.55 25.55
CA THR A 178 -12.12 6.18 26.86
C THR A 178 -11.74 7.09 28.02
N ASN A 179 -10.64 7.86 27.95
CA ASN A 179 -10.19 8.77 29.00
C ASN A 179 -10.18 10.24 28.57
N GLN A 180 -10.51 11.18 29.46
CA GLN A 180 -10.52 12.62 29.14
C GLN A 180 -9.15 13.20 28.74
N ASN A 181 -8.06 12.63 29.22
CA ASN A 181 -6.69 13.01 28.83
C ASN A 181 -6.39 12.52 27.41
N ASP A 182 -6.86 11.35 27.04
CA ASP A 182 -6.71 10.74 25.72
C ASP A 182 -7.46 11.56 24.64
N LEU A 183 -8.62 12.13 24.97
CA LEU A 183 -9.37 13.03 24.06
C LEU A 183 -8.58 14.28 23.65
N ARG A 184 -7.78 14.86 24.58
CA ARG A 184 -6.96 16.04 24.27
C ARG A 184 -5.75 15.67 23.41
N GLU A 185 -5.14 14.54 23.69
CA GLU A 185 -3.98 14.04 22.93
C GLU A 185 -4.38 13.64 21.51
N MET A 186 -5.50 12.95 21.36
CA MET A 186 -6.08 12.61 20.06
C MET A 186 -6.43 13.86 19.24
N GLY A 187 -7.06 14.86 19.84
CA GLY A 187 -7.33 16.14 19.16
C GLY A 187 -6.06 16.84 18.66
N ARG A 188 -4.96 16.72 19.41
CA ARG A 188 -3.66 17.22 18.98
C ARG A 188 -3.04 16.35 17.88
N ALA A 189 -3.09 15.03 18.00
CA ALA A 189 -2.64 14.09 16.98
C ALA A 189 -3.38 14.31 15.65
N THR A 190 -4.71 14.40 15.69
CA THR A 190 -5.54 14.74 14.53
C THR A 190 -5.15 16.09 13.94
N SER A 191 -4.96 17.12 14.76
CA SER A 191 -4.54 18.44 14.29
C SER A 191 -3.17 18.44 13.63
N THR A 192 -2.24 17.61 14.14
CA THR A 192 -0.92 17.42 13.51
C THR A 192 -1.07 16.70 12.18
N MET A 193 -1.83 15.60 12.14
CA MET A 193 -2.08 14.84 10.92
C MET A 193 -2.69 15.72 9.81
N LEU A 194 -3.67 16.58 10.14
CA LEU A 194 -4.26 17.52 9.20
C LEU A 194 -3.22 18.45 8.57
N LYS A 195 -2.31 19.01 9.39
CA LYS A 195 -1.23 19.88 8.91
C LYS A 195 -0.23 19.14 8.03
N GLU A 196 0.11 17.92 8.40
CA GLU A 196 1.08 17.12 7.65
C GLU A 196 0.48 16.63 6.32
N PHE A 197 -0.81 16.29 6.27
CA PHE A 197 -1.50 15.99 5.00
C PHE A 197 -1.47 17.15 4.02
N ASP A 198 -1.62 18.39 4.52
CA ASP A 198 -1.57 19.60 3.69
C ASP A 198 -0.15 19.90 3.14
N ARG A 199 0.90 19.26 3.71
CA ARG A 199 2.32 19.47 3.37
C ARG A 199 2.97 18.26 2.71
N MET A 200 2.21 17.19 2.53
CA MET A 200 2.74 15.95 1.99
C MET A 200 3.17 16.13 0.53
N ASN A 201 4.27 15.48 0.17
CA ASN A 201 4.77 15.46 -1.20
C ASN A 201 3.72 14.87 -2.15
N GLU A 202 3.41 15.60 -3.23
CA GLU A 202 2.36 15.24 -4.20
C GLU A 202 2.70 13.99 -5.03
N ASP A 203 3.98 13.62 -5.15
CA ASP A 203 4.42 12.43 -5.89
C ASP A 203 4.23 11.14 -5.09
N VAL A 204 4.16 11.23 -3.74
CA VAL A 204 3.88 10.10 -2.87
C VAL A 204 2.39 9.81 -2.87
N VAL A 205 2.01 8.58 -3.16
CA VAL A 205 0.62 8.13 -3.04
C VAL A 205 0.36 7.65 -1.62
N LEU A 206 -0.63 8.23 -0.95
CA LEU A 206 -1.10 7.81 0.35
C LEU A 206 -2.45 7.12 0.22
N ILE A 207 -2.55 5.90 0.73
CA ILE A 207 -3.81 5.16 0.82
C ILE A 207 -4.04 4.82 2.30
N ALA A 208 -5.19 5.24 2.84
CA ALA A 208 -5.62 4.85 4.17
C ALA A 208 -6.78 3.86 4.08
N THR A 209 -6.85 2.90 5.01
CA THR A 209 -8.00 2.00 5.14
C THR A 209 -8.71 2.23 6.47
N THR A 210 -10.04 2.08 6.49
CA THR A 210 -10.84 2.19 7.71
C THR A 210 -12.01 1.21 7.71
N ASN A 211 -12.31 0.67 8.88
CA ASN A 211 -13.53 -0.08 9.14
C ASN A 211 -14.58 0.79 9.85
N LEU A 212 -14.18 1.96 10.36
CA LEU A 212 -14.97 2.83 11.24
C LEU A 212 -15.19 4.23 10.65
N TYR A 213 -15.41 4.33 9.34
CA TYR A 213 -15.57 5.59 8.61
C TYR A 213 -16.53 6.59 9.27
N GLN A 214 -17.64 6.11 9.82
CA GLN A 214 -18.65 6.96 10.49
C GLN A 214 -18.15 7.65 11.76
N TYR A 215 -17.04 7.18 12.35
CA TYR A 215 -16.43 7.75 13.56
C TYR A 215 -15.26 8.71 13.24
N PHE A 216 -14.93 8.86 11.95
CA PHE A 216 -13.86 9.76 11.53
C PHE A 216 -14.26 11.23 11.63
N ASP A 217 -13.29 12.05 12.03
CA ASP A 217 -13.46 13.51 11.96
C ASP A 217 -13.64 13.95 10.49
N ARG A 218 -14.67 14.76 10.26
CA ARG A 218 -14.97 15.30 8.93
C ARG A 218 -13.83 16.15 8.36
N ALA A 219 -13.04 16.81 9.22
CA ALA A 219 -11.88 17.58 8.78
C ALA A 219 -10.81 16.67 8.21
N LEU A 220 -10.60 15.47 8.79
CA LEU A 220 -9.66 14.48 8.27
C LEU A 220 -10.15 13.90 6.94
N ILE A 221 -11.44 13.54 6.84
CA ILE A 221 -12.01 13.01 5.59
C ILE A 221 -11.81 13.99 4.44
N ARG A 222 -11.94 15.30 4.67
CA ARG A 222 -11.77 16.34 3.65
C ARG A 222 -10.34 16.51 3.13
N ARG A 223 -9.34 15.88 3.76
CA ARG A 223 -7.94 15.87 3.29
C ARG A 223 -7.65 14.73 2.34
N PHE A 224 -8.56 13.76 2.27
CA PHE A 224 -8.48 12.75 1.22
C PHE A 224 -9.13 13.28 -0.06
N ASP A 225 -8.49 13.07 -1.18
CA ASP A 225 -8.96 13.52 -2.49
C ASP A 225 -10.15 12.67 -2.96
N SER A 226 -10.17 11.39 -2.56
CA SER A 226 -11.28 10.48 -2.86
C SER A 226 -11.50 9.46 -1.76
N VAL A 227 -12.76 9.08 -1.57
CA VAL A 227 -13.20 8.03 -0.64
C VAL A 227 -13.84 6.92 -1.43
N ILE A 228 -13.28 5.71 -1.34
CA ILE A 228 -13.77 4.52 -2.05
C ILE A 228 -14.51 3.61 -1.06
N ASP A 229 -15.77 3.32 -1.36
CA ASP A 229 -16.59 2.42 -0.54
C ASP A 229 -16.47 0.98 -1.00
N PHE A 230 -15.88 0.13 -0.16
CA PHE A 230 -15.70 -1.29 -0.38
C PHE A 230 -16.89 -2.15 0.08
N ASN A 231 -18.01 -1.55 0.51
CA ASN A 231 -19.20 -2.32 0.90
C ASN A 231 -20.13 -2.67 -0.27
N ARG A 232 -19.82 -2.23 -1.49
CA ARG A 232 -20.67 -2.33 -2.70
C ARG A 232 -20.67 -3.74 -3.31
N TYR A 233 -20.96 -4.76 -2.50
CA TYR A 233 -21.10 -6.15 -2.95
C TYR A 233 -22.58 -6.53 -3.03
N SER A 234 -23.06 -6.96 -4.19
CA SER A 234 -24.35 -7.62 -4.30
C SER A 234 -24.27 -9.07 -3.82
N GLN A 235 -25.41 -9.65 -3.38
CA GLN A 235 -25.45 -11.05 -2.98
C GLN A 235 -25.10 -12.01 -4.13
N GLU A 236 -25.49 -11.67 -5.36
CA GLU A 236 -25.16 -12.45 -6.56
C GLU A 236 -23.67 -12.41 -6.85
N TYR A 237 -23.03 -11.24 -6.68
CA TYR A 237 -21.59 -11.12 -6.88
C TYR A 237 -20.79 -11.88 -5.82
N LEU A 238 -21.20 -11.81 -4.54
CA LEU A 238 -20.59 -12.60 -3.46
C LEU A 238 -20.72 -14.11 -3.72
N LEU A 239 -21.85 -14.55 -4.26
CA LEU A 239 -22.05 -15.95 -4.65
C LEU A 239 -21.09 -16.36 -5.77
N SER A 240 -20.95 -15.52 -6.78
CA SER A 240 -19.99 -15.74 -7.88
C SER A 240 -18.54 -15.83 -7.38
N ILE A 241 -18.15 -14.93 -6.46
CA ILE A 241 -16.83 -14.98 -5.79
C ILE A 241 -16.65 -16.29 -5.05
N ALA A 242 -17.68 -16.74 -4.29
CA ALA A 242 -17.63 -17.98 -3.53
C ALA A 242 -17.42 -19.20 -4.44
N GLU A 243 -18.12 -19.25 -5.58
CA GLU A 243 -17.97 -20.31 -6.59
C GLU A 243 -16.56 -20.34 -7.17
N GLN A 244 -16.02 -19.19 -7.56
CA GLN A 244 -14.66 -19.08 -8.09
C GLN A 244 -13.59 -19.46 -7.05
N MET A 245 -13.79 -19.09 -5.78
CA MET A 245 -12.91 -19.50 -4.69
C MET A 245 -12.95 -21.03 -4.49
N LEU A 246 -14.14 -21.61 -4.47
CA LEU A 246 -14.30 -23.07 -4.33
C LEU A 246 -13.59 -23.80 -5.46
N ASP A 247 -13.81 -23.40 -6.73
CA ASP A 247 -13.15 -23.99 -7.89
C ASP A 247 -11.63 -24.01 -7.74
N ARG A 248 -11.02 -22.88 -7.34
CA ARG A 248 -9.57 -22.79 -7.14
C ARG A 248 -9.06 -23.73 -6.04
N TYR A 249 -9.82 -23.92 -4.95
CA TYR A 249 -9.43 -24.85 -3.89
C TYR A 249 -9.56 -26.30 -4.33
N LEU A 250 -10.65 -26.64 -5.05
CA LEU A 250 -10.85 -27.99 -5.59
C LEU A 250 -9.78 -28.36 -6.63
N ASP A 251 -9.38 -27.41 -7.47
CA ASP A 251 -8.26 -27.60 -8.41
C ASP A 251 -6.94 -27.93 -7.71
N LYS A 252 -6.62 -27.20 -6.64
CA LYS A 252 -5.41 -27.45 -5.84
C LYS A 252 -5.42 -28.83 -5.20
N LEU A 253 -6.57 -29.34 -4.79
CA LEU A 253 -6.73 -30.64 -4.14
C LEU A 253 -6.90 -31.80 -5.13
N LYS A 254 -7.01 -31.51 -6.45
CA LYS A 254 -7.23 -32.51 -7.51
C LYS A 254 -8.47 -33.39 -7.26
N LEU A 255 -9.50 -32.86 -6.62
CA LEU A 255 -10.75 -33.55 -6.35
C LEU A 255 -11.61 -33.64 -7.63
N ALA A 256 -12.04 -34.84 -7.99
CA ALA A 256 -12.70 -35.12 -9.26
C ALA A 256 -14.21 -34.74 -9.28
N ASN A 257 -14.90 -34.79 -8.15
CA ASN A 257 -16.32 -34.49 -8.06
C ASN A 257 -16.57 -33.05 -7.62
N ARG A 258 -17.16 -32.26 -8.53
CA ARG A 258 -17.44 -30.84 -8.32
C ARG A 258 -18.94 -30.61 -8.50
N ASP A 259 -19.70 -30.56 -7.43
CA ASP A 259 -21.11 -30.14 -7.52
C ASP A 259 -21.28 -28.68 -7.09
N ILE A 260 -20.87 -27.79 -8.00
CA ILE A 260 -21.04 -26.32 -7.85
C ILE A 260 -22.53 -25.98 -7.69
N ARG A 261 -23.45 -26.76 -8.28
CA ARG A 261 -24.89 -26.52 -8.17
C ARG A 261 -25.40 -26.72 -6.76
N LEU A 262 -24.92 -27.79 -6.09
CA LEU A 262 -25.26 -28.04 -4.70
C LEU A 262 -24.69 -26.97 -3.80
N PHE A 263 -23.41 -26.59 -3.97
CA PHE A 263 -22.78 -25.50 -3.25
C PHE A 263 -23.58 -24.19 -3.41
N ARG A 264 -23.94 -23.82 -4.65
CA ARG A 264 -24.77 -22.64 -4.92
C ARG A 264 -26.11 -22.68 -4.19
N LYS A 265 -26.78 -23.83 -4.13
CA LYS A 265 -28.03 -23.99 -3.40
C LYS A 265 -27.83 -23.78 -1.89
N ILE A 266 -26.76 -24.34 -1.32
CA ILE A 266 -26.43 -24.18 0.10
C ILE A 266 -26.15 -22.72 0.43
N MET A 267 -25.31 -22.06 -0.37
CA MET A 267 -24.97 -20.66 -0.15
C MET A 267 -26.19 -19.72 -0.26
N LYS A 268 -27.15 -20.03 -1.14
CA LYS A 268 -28.42 -19.29 -1.26
C LYS A 268 -29.36 -19.43 -0.06
N LEU A 269 -29.17 -20.43 0.80
CA LEU A 269 -29.93 -20.56 2.05
C LEU A 269 -29.46 -19.58 3.12
N MET A 270 -28.28 -19.00 2.97
CA MET A 270 -27.80 -17.98 3.89
C MET A 270 -28.56 -16.66 3.64
N SER A 271 -29.12 -16.10 4.70
CA SER A 271 -29.86 -14.83 4.64
C SER A 271 -28.98 -13.66 4.16
N LYS A 272 -27.68 -13.70 4.49
CA LYS A 272 -26.67 -12.75 4.05
C LYS A 272 -25.35 -13.48 3.88
N LEU A 273 -24.75 -13.35 2.70
CA LEU A 273 -23.42 -13.89 2.45
C LEU A 273 -22.38 -13.00 3.10
N PRO A 274 -21.34 -13.56 3.73
CA PRO A 274 -20.24 -12.79 4.28
C PRO A 274 -19.36 -12.18 3.17
N TYR A 275 -18.55 -11.20 3.54
CA TYR A 275 -17.60 -10.57 2.61
C TYR A 275 -16.47 -11.52 2.18
N PRO A 276 -15.73 -11.19 1.10
CA PRO A 276 -14.74 -12.10 0.49
C PRO A 276 -13.71 -12.68 1.45
N GLY A 277 -13.25 -11.92 2.45
CA GLY A 277 -12.30 -12.40 3.45
C GLY A 277 -12.86 -13.54 4.32
N GLU A 278 -14.09 -13.39 4.78
CA GLU A 278 -14.80 -14.43 5.56
C GLU A 278 -15.21 -15.60 4.66
N LEU A 279 -15.66 -15.34 3.43
CA LEU A 279 -15.95 -16.38 2.44
C LEU A 279 -14.73 -17.25 2.17
N LYS A 280 -13.56 -16.64 1.99
CA LYS A 280 -12.30 -17.37 1.80
C LYS A 280 -12.02 -18.31 2.97
N ASN A 281 -12.19 -17.85 4.20
CA ASN A 281 -11.99 -18.67 5.38
C ASN A 281 -13.02 -19.80 5.48
N LEU A 282 -14.30 -19.49 5.27
CA LEU A 282 -15.38 -20.48 5.30
C LEU A 282 -15.13 -21.61 4.29
N ILE A 283 -14.88 -21.27 3.03
CA ILE A 283 -14.67 -22.25 1.95
C ILE A 283 -13.41 -23.06 2.22
N ARG A 284 -12.30 -22.41 2.57
CA ARG A 284 -11.04 -23.08 2.87
C ARG A 284 -11.19 -24.09 4.01
N THR A 285 -11.87 -23.70 5.07
CA THR A 285 -12.12 -24.57 6.22
C THR A 285 -13.04 -25.73 5.84
N SER A 286 -14.14 -25.46 5.12
CA SER A 286 -15.05 -26.50 4.66
C SER A 286 -14.34 -27.54 3.79
N VAL A 287 -13.51 -27.07 2.84
CA VAL A 287 -12.76 -27.97 1.95
C VAL A 287 -11.67 -28.75 2.72
N ALA A 288 -10.99 -28.10 3.67
CA ALA A 288 -9.93 -28.76 4.46
C ALA A 288 -10.47 -29.86 5.40
N PHE A 289 -11.68 -29.68 5.93
CA PHE A 289 -12.32 -30.63 6.84
C PHE A 289 -13.33 -31.57 6.17
N SER A 290 -13.56 -31.44 4.85
CA SER A 290 -14.34 -32.41 4.09
C SER A 290 -13.59 -33.74 3.99
N ASN A 291 -14.34 -34.85 4.14
CA ASN A 291 -13.75 -36.17 3.96
C ASN A 291 -13.68 -36.46 2.45
N PRO A 292 -12.49 -36.72 1.86
CA PRO A 292 -12.38 -37.00 0.44
C PRO A 292 -13.13 -38.30 0.01
N LYS A 293 -13.52 -39.16 0.97
CA LYS A 293 -14.21 -40.41 0.72
C LYS A 293 -15.75 -40.30 0.68
N ASP A 294 -16.31 -39.18 1.20
CA ASP A 294 -17.78 -38.99 1.22
C ASP A 294 -18.37 -38.57 -0.14
N GLY A 295 -17.56 -38.45 -1.19
CA GLY A 295 -17.99 -38.13 -2.55
C GLY A 295 -17.91 -39.31 -3.52
N MET A 296 -17.84 -40.52 -3.04
CA MET A 296 -17.78 -41.73 -3.85
C MET A 296 -19.07 -42.60 -3.80
N ASP A 297 -20.13 -42.14 -3.13
CA ASP A 297 -21.44 -42.80 -3.15
C ASP A 297 -22.46 -42.02 -4.00
#